data_1bd1634f4c2f373c2bd7035263c7a314
#
_entry.id   1bd1634f4c2f373c2bd7035263c7a314
#
_cell.length_a   1.000
_cell.length_b   1.000
_cell.length_c   1.000
_cell.angle_alpha   90.00
_cell.angle_beta   90.00
_cell.angle_gamma   90.00
#
_symmetry.space_group_name_H-M   'P 1'
#
loop_
_entity.id
_entity.type
_entity.pdbx_description
1 polymer ?
#
loop_
_entity_poly.entity_id
_entity_poly.type
_entity_poly.pdbx_seq_one_letter_code
_entity_poly.pdbx_strand_id
1 'polypeptide(L)'
;IVNGLVGSEMCIRDSNKREDYEYDFAGIIISEGVLELMQDGYGFLRSADYHYLSSPDDVYVSQSQVKFFGLKTGDTIKGIVRPPKFGERYFPLVEVDKINGRDPEYIRDRVPFESLTPLFPSEKFNLTGHSQESISTRVMDLFSPIGKGQRGMIVAQPKTGKTVLLKDVANAIAANHPETYLMVLLIDERPEEVTDMQRSVKAEVIASTFDEPADRHVKVANIVLQKAKRLVECGHDVCILLDSITRLARAYN
;
A
#
# COMPACT_ATOMS: atom_id res chain seq x y z
N ILE A 1 -66.69 34.59 19.71
CA ILE A 1 -65.45 35.17 20.26
C ILE A 1 -64.39 34.12 20.20
N VAL A 2 -63.58 34.15 19.15
CA VAL A 2 -62.43 33.25 18.97
C VAL A 2 -61.20 34.12 18.69
N ASN A 3 -60.37 34.24 19.72
CA ASN A 3 -59.08 34.90 19.58
C ASN A 3 -58.10 33.97 18.89
N GLY A 4 -57.64 34.41 17.73
CA GLY A 4 -56.50 33.75 16.99
C GLY A 4 -55.17 33.96 17.73
N LEU A 5 -54.50 32.88 18.01
CA LEU A 5 -53.13 32.89 18.42
C LEU A 5 -52.22 32.97 17.17
N VAL A 6 -51.61 34.13 17.04
CA VAL A 6 -50.50 34.34 16.07
C VAL A 6 -49.31 33.52 16.53
N GLY A 7 -48.92 32.55 15.72
CA GLY A 7 -47.70 31.77 15.94
C GLY A 7 -46.47 32.67 15.83
N SER A 8 -45.76 32.84 16.93
CA SER A 8 -44.41 33.39 16.90
C SER A 8 -43.50 32.42 16.23
N GLU A 9 -42.99 32.78 15.07
CA GLU A 9 -41.86 32.12 14.45
C GLU A 9 -40.67 32.19 15.42
N MET A 10 -40.40 31.05 16.04
CA MET A 10 -39.22 30.88 16.84
C MET A 10 -38.04 30.70 15.85
N CYS A 11 -37.43 31.81 15.45
CA CYS A 11 -36.12 31.81 14.81
C CYS A 11 -35.15 31.14 15.77
N ILE A 12 -34.91 29.87 15.57
CA ILE A 12 -33.74 29.18 16.12
C ILE A 12 -32.54 29.83 15.44
N ARG A 13 -32.00 30.89 16.03
CA ARG A 13 -30.65 31.31 15.75
C ARG A 13 -29.74 30.19 16.22
N ASP A 14 -29.36 29.36 15.28
CA ASP A 14 -28.25 28.45 15.43
C ASP A 14 -26.97 29.26 15.68
N SER A 15 -26.80 29.67 16.92
CA SER A 15 -25.52 30.19 17.39
C SER A 15 -24.59 29.01 17.57
N ASN A 16 -24.17 28.39 16.43
CA ASN A 16 -23.00 27.54 16.38
C ASN A 16 -21.76 28.42 16.64
N LYS A 17 -21.63 28.92 17.87
CA LYS A 17 -20.32 29.16 18.46
C LYS A 17 -19.73 27.76 18.63
N ARG A 18 -19.02 27.30 17.60
CA ARG A 18 -18.10 26.21 17.80
C ARG A 18 -17.11 26.70 18.84
N GLU A 19 -17.11 26.03 19.98
CA GLU A 19 -16.00 26.10 20.91
C GLU A 19 -14.74 25.76 20.09
N ASP A 20 -13.90 26.75 19.87
CA ASP A 20 -12.53 26.51 19.44
C ASP A 20 -11.92 25.67 20.55
N TYR A 21 -11.81 24.37 20.33
CA TYR A 21 -11.10 23.52 21.27
C TYR A 21 -9.67 24.03 21.32
N GLU A 22 -9.26 24.55 22.46
CA GLU A 22 -7.92 25.06 22.76
C GLU A 22 -6.83 23.95 22.72
N TYR A 23 -7.20 22.73 22.33
CA TYR A 23 -6.25 21.64 22.22
C TYR A 23 -5.59 21.69 20.84
N ASP A 24 -4.33 22.09 20.82
CA ASP A 24 -3.47 21.96 19.66
C ASP A 24 -3.08 20.48 19.50
N PHE A 25 -3.71 19.79 18.58
CA PHE A 25 -3.39 18.40 18.22
C PHE A 25 -2.24 18.33 17.20
N ALA A 26 -1.56 19.44 16.92
CA ALA A 26 -0.42 19.46 16.04
C ALA A 26 0.72 18.58 16.62
N GLY A 27 1.23 17.67 15.81
CA GLY A 27 2.33 16.80 16.21
C GLY A 27 1.95 15.50 16.93
N ILE A 28 0.68 15.25 17.23
CA ILE A 28 0.25 14.05 17.98
C ILE A 28 -0.06 12.87 17.04
N ILE A 29 -0.63 13.16 15.87
CA ILE A 29 -1.11 12.11 14.95
C ILE A 29 -0.05 11.85 13.89
N ILE A 30 0.48 10.63 13.89
CA ILE A 30 1.41 10.14 12.87
C ILE A 30 0.60 9.26 11.92
N SER A 31 0.72 9.51 10.62
CA SER A 31 0.11 8.69 9.57
C SER A 31 1.17 8.20 8.60
N GLU A 32 0.92 7.01 8.05
CA GLU A 32 1.73 6.42 7.00
C GLU A 32 0.83 5.97 5.85
N GLY A 33 1.23 6.26 4.62
CA GLY A 33 0.45 5.86 3.45
C GLY A 33 1.24 5.96 2.17
N VAL A 34 0.68 5.41 1.11
CA VAL A 34 1.26 5.46 -0.25
C VAL A 34 0.67 6.63 -1.01
N LEU A 35 1.51 7.45 -1.59
CA LEU A 35 1.12 8.64 -2.34
C LEU A 35 0.51 8.27 -3.70
N GLU A 36 -0.69 8.74 -3.94
CA GLU A 36 -1.33 8.81 -5.27
C GLU A 36 -1.43 10.28 -5.69
N LEU A 37 -0.74 10.65 -6.77
CA LEU A 37 -0.78 12.01 -7.32
C LEU A 37 -2.00 12.18 -8.22
N MET A 38 -2.66 13.33 -8.09
CA MET A 38 -3.75 13.77 -8.95
C MET A 38 -3.22 14.61 -10.11
N GLN A 39 -4.04 14.77 -11.16
CA GLN A 39 -3.67 15.55 -12.36
C GLN A 39 -3.30 17.02 -12.05
N ASP A 40 -3.91 17.58 -11.00
CA ASP A 40 -3.66 18.97 -10.57
C ASP A 40 -2.36 19.12 -9.74
N GLY A 41 -1.60 18.03 -9.54
CA GLY A 41 -0.30 18.07 -8.88
C GLY A 41 -0.32 18.01 -7.36
N TYR A 42 -1.48 17.93 -6.71
CA TYR A 42 -1.61 17.53 -5.31
C TYR A 42 -1.77 16.01 -5.20
N GLY A 43 -1.72 15.45 -4.01
CA GLY A 43 -1.86 14.02 -3.82
C GLY A 43 -2.61 13.62 -2.56
N PHE A 44 -2.89 12.32 -2.46
CA PHE A 44 -3.44 11.68 -1.27
C PHE A 44 -2.55 10.54 -0.84
N LEU A 45 -2.32 10.41 0.47
CA LEU A 45 -1.75 9.20 1.05
C LEU A 45 -2.87 8.18 1.24
N ARG A 46 -2.75 7.06 0.58
CA ARG A 46 -3.68 5.94 0.64
C ARG A 46 -3.25 4.96 1.72
N SER A 47 -4.20 4.53 2.54
CA SER A 47 -3.94 3.56 3.61
C SER A 47 -3.80 2.13 3.07
N ALA A 48 -2.90 1.35 3.68
CA ALA A 48 -2.77 -0.08 3.44
C ALA A 48 -4.04 -0.86 3.85
N ASP A 49 -4.76 -0.39 4.88
CA ASP A 49 -5.97 -1.04 5.40
C ASP A 49 -7.11 -1.09 4.36
N TYR A 50 -7.12 -0.13 3.43
CA TYR A 50 -8.06 -0.06 2.31
C TYR A 50 -7.44 -0.51 0.98
N HIS A 51 -6.36 -1.30 1.03
CA HIS A 51 -5.64 -1.78 -0.16
C HIS A 51 -5.26 -0.65 -1.13
N TYR A 52 -4.90 0.51 -0.58
CA TYR A 52 -4.52 1.74 -1.32
C TYR A 52 -5.63 2.34 -2.20
N LEU A 53 -6.87 1.98 -1.95
CA LEU A 53 -8.03 2.60 -2.58
C LEU A 53 -8.46 3.84 -1.81
N SER A 54 -9.32 4.66 -2.45
CA SER A 54 -9.87 5.86 -1.82
C SER A 54 -10.66 5.52 -0.56
N SER A 55 -10.33 6.16 0.55
CA SER A 55 -10.91 5.93 1.87
C SER A 55 -11.17 7.23 2.62
N PRO A 56 -11.98 7.19 3.69
CA PRO A 56 -12.16 8.34 4.58
C PRO A 56 -10.86 8.78 5.29
N ASP A 57 -9.91 7.86 5.43
CA ASP A 57 -8.64 8.07 6.14
C ASP A 57 -7.54 8.65 5.26
N ASP A 58 -7.88 9.02 4.02
CA ASP A 58 -6.93 9.61 3.08
C ASP A 58 -6.37 10.93 3.62
N VAL A 59 -5.05 11.07 3.57
CA VAL A 59 -4.33 12.27 3.99
C VAL A 59 -3.99 13.12 2.78
N TYR A 60 -4.36 14.39 2.82
CA TYR A 60 -4.09 15.35 1.75
C TYR A 60 -2.63 15.82 1.79
N VAL A 61 -1.96 15.77 0.64
CA VAL A 61 -0.60 16.29 0.43
C VAL A 61 -0.65 17.45 -0.54
N SER A 62 -0.13 18.61 -0.14
CA SER A 62 -0.16 19.81 -0.96
C SER A 62 0.81 19.73 -2.14
N GLN A 63 0.51 20.46 -3.22
CA GLN A 63 1.37 20.56 -4.39
C GLN A 63 2.77 21.13 -4.05
N SER A 64 2.85 22.04 -3.08
CA SER A 64 4.11 22.58 -2.58
C SER A 64 5.00 21.52 -1.96
N GLN A 65 4.43 20.64 -1.11
CA GLN A 65 5.15 19.52 -0.51
C GLN A 65 5.61 18.51 -1.56
N VAL A 66 4.74 18.17 -2.52
CA VAL A 66 5.08 17.28 -3.63
C VAL A 66 6.30 17.79 -4.40
N LYS A 67 6.32 19.07 -4.75
CA LYS A 67 7.44 19.70 -5.47
C LYS A 67 8.69 19.83 -4.61
N PHE A 68 8.53 20.21 -3.34
CA PHE A 68 9.66 20.44 -2.43
C PHE A 68 10.47 19.17 -2.18
N PHE A 69 9.80 18.05 -1.93
CA PHE A 69 10.44 16.76 -1.67
C PHE A 69 10.67 15.91 -2.93
N GLY A 70 10.21 16.35 -4.10
CA GLY A 70 10.30 15.57 -5.34
C GLY A 70 9.53 14.25 -5.31
N LEU A 71 8.34 14.27 -4.68
CA LEU A 71 7.52 13.08 -4.49
C LEU A 71 6.93 12.57 -5.80
N LYS A 72 6.79 11.25 -5.89
CA LYS A 72 6.18 10.56 -7.03
C LYS A 72 5.09 9.60 -6.55
N THR A 73 4.17 9.25 -7.45
CA THR A 73 3.17 8.20 -7.17
C THR A 73 3.87 6.91 -6.76
N GLY A 74 3.40 6.31 -5.68
CA GLY A 74 3.98 5.09 -5.11
C GLY A 74 4.93 5.33 -3.95
N ASP A 75 5.33 6.58 -3.65
CA ASP A 75 6.14 6.86 -2.47
C ASP A 75 5.35 6.58 -1.19
N THR A 76 5.94 5.81 -0.28
CA THR A 76 5.40 5.59 1.07
C THR A 76 5.89 6.71 1.97
N ILE A 77 4.98 7.53 2.46
CA ILE A 77 5.29 8.70 3.28
C ILE A 77 4.78 8.45 4.69
N LYS A 78 5.66 8.67 5.65
CA LYS A 78 5.35 8.72 7.07
C LYS A 78 5.53 10.15 7.54
N GLY A 79 4.52 10.67 8.23
CA GLY A 79 4.56 12.06 8.68
C GLY A 79 3.47 12.42 9.66
N ILE A 80 3.52 13.66 10.11
CA ILE A 80 2.60 14.23 11.07
C ILE A 80 1.42 14.83 10.32
N VAL A 81 0.21 14.51 10.76
CA VAL A 81 -1.03 15.07 10.24
C VAL A 81 -1.76 15.88 11.32
N ARG A 82 -2.59 16.83 10.90
CA ARG A 82 -3.46 17.57 11.80
C ARG A 82 -4.93 17.28 11.50
N PRO A 83 -5.82 17.49 12.45
CA PRO A 83 -7.26 17.47 12.20
C PRO A 83 -7.67 18.49 11.13
N PRO A 84 -8.69 18.16 10.30
CA PRO A 84 -9.21 19.09 9.32
C PRO A 84 -9.86 20.29 10.01
N LYS A 85 -9.57 21.50 9.50
CA LYS A 85 -10.24 22.73 9.93
C LYS A 85 -11.62 22.83 9.29
N PHE A 86 -12.41 23.81 9.78
CA PHE A 86 -13.71 24.08 9.18
C PHE A 86 -13.62 24.35 7.68
N GLY A 87 -14.33 23.54 6.88
CA GLY A 87 -14.29 23.61 5.42
C GLY A 87 -13.29 22.65 4.73
N GLU A 88 -12.38 22.06 5.47
CA GLU A 88 -11.50 21.00 4.97
C GLU A 88 -12.16 19.62 5.10
N ARG A 89 -12.02 18.79 4.08
CA ARG A 89 -12.63 17.45 4.05
C ARG A 89 -11.65 16.35 4.51
N TYR A 90 -10.36 16.55 4.31
CA TYR A 90 -9.32 15.57 4.55
C TYR A 90 -8.31 16.04 5.60
N PHE A 91 -7.64 15.11 6.25
CA PHE A 91 -6.52 15.40 7.14
C PHE A 91 -5.33 15.89 6.30
N PRO A 92 -4.81 17.11 6.50
CA PRO A 92 -3.63 17.56 5.77
C PRO A 92 -2.34 17.07 6.43
N LEU A 93 -1.37 16.71 5.60
CA LEU A 93 -0.01 16.42 6.02
C LEU A 93 0.70 17.73 6.41
N VAL A 94 1.22 17.79 7.63
CA VAL A 94 1.94 18.96 8.16
C VAL A 94 3.44 18.82 7.95
N GLU A 95 3.99 17.70 8.38
CA GLU A 95 5.42 17.44 8.36
C GLU A 95 5.70 16.03 7.83
N VAL A 96 6.77 15.89 7.05
CA VAL A 96 7.24 14.62 6.50
C VAL A 96 8.41 14.14 7.35
N ASP A 97 8.27 13.00 8.00
CA ASP A 97 9.31 12.36 8.80
C ASP A 97 10.21 11.49 7.92
N LYS A 98 9.60 10.52 7.20
CA LYS A 98 10.32 9.59 6.33
C LYS A 98 9.59 9.36 5.02
N ILE A 99 10.38 9.09 3.98
CA ILE A 99 9.87 8.71 2.66
C ILE A 99 10.53 7.39 2.27
N ASN A 100 9.73 6.35 2.03
CA ASN A 100 10.21 4.98 1.74
C ASN A 100 11.21 4.46 2.80
N GLY A 101 11.03 4.83 4.07
CA GLY A 101 11.90 4.46 5.19
C GLY A 101 13.24 5.22 5.24
N ARG A 102 13.51 6.14 4.31
CA ARG A 102 14.69 6.99 4.26
C ARG A 102 14.36 8.43 4.63
N ASP A 103 15.39 9.21 4.94
CA ASP A 103 15.25 10.64 5.19
C ASP A 103 14.87 11.39 3.91
N PRO A 104 14.08 12.46 3.99
CA PRO A 104 13.61 13.20 2.81
C PRO A 104 14.73 13.76 1.91
N GLU A 105 15.89 14.08 2.47
CA GLU A 105 17.04 14.58 1.70
C GLU A 105 17.58 13.55 0.71
N TYR A 106 17.60 12.26 1.09
CA TYR A 106 18.05 11.18 0.23
C TYR A 106 17.18 11.01 -1.02
N ILE A 107 15.89 11.31 -0.90
CA ILE A 107 14.91 11.06 -1.96
C ILE A 107 15.07 12.01 -3.16
N ARG A 108 15.57 13.23 -2.95
CA ARG A 108 15.73 14.23 -4.01
C ARG A 108 16.69 13.80 -5.11
N ASP A 109 17.75 13.07 -4.74
CA ASP A 109 18.84 12.67 -5.63
C ASP A 109 18.72 11.22 -6.13
N ARG A 110 17.57 10.57 -5.87
CA ARG A 110 17.34 9.17 -6.29
C ARG A 110 17.31 9.02 -7.80
N VAL A 111 17.93 7.95 -8.28
CA VAL A 111 17.89 7.56 -9.70
C VAL A 111 16.52 6.94 -10.01
N PRO A 112 15.78 7.41 -11.03
CA PRO A 112 14.52 6.80 -11.44
C PRO A 112 14.67 5.33 -11.82
N PHE A 113 13.66 4.51 -11.50
CA PHE A 113 13.68 3.06 -11.78
C PHE A 113 13.94 2.76 -13.25
N GLU A 114 13.39 3.55 -14.15
CA GLU A 114 13.53 3.42 -15.60
C GLU A 114 14.96 3.65 -16.10
N SER A 115 15.80 4.30 -15.29
CA SER A 115 17.21 4.59 -15.59
C SER A 115 18.18 3.58 -14.95
N LEU A 116 17.66 2.65 -14.13
CA LEU A 116 18.48 1.61 -13.52
C LEU A 116 18.89 0.55 -14.54
N THR A 117 20.14 0.11 -14.47
CA THR A 117 20.65 -0.95 -15.35
C THR A 117 20.19 -2.33 -14.85
N PRO A 118 19.43 -3.10 -15.63
CA PRO A 118 19.04 -4.46 -15.25
C PRO A 118 20.26 -5.38 -15.25
N LEU A 119 20.42 -6.14 -14.16
CA LEU A 119 21.49 -7.12 -14.01
C LEU A 119 20.90 -8.53 -13.92
N PHE A 120 21.71 -9.53 -14.32
CA PHE A 120 21.35 -10.92 -14.06
C PHE A 120 21.42 -11.21 -12.55
N PRO A 121 20.49 -12.04 -12.00
CA PRO A 121 20.51 -12.43 -10.60
C PRO A 121 21.82 -13.14 -10.25
N SER A 122 22.62 -12.57 -9.39
CA SER A 122 23.88 -13.17 -8.88
C SER A 122 23.70 -13.76 -7.48
N GLU A 123 22.67 -13.32 -6.75
CA GLU A 123 22.36 -13.73 -5.39
C GLU A 123 21.02 -14.45 -5.36
N LYS A 124 20.97 -15.66 -4.75
CA LYS A 124 19.73 -16.42 -4.64
C LYS A 124 19.04 -16.19 -3.29
N PHE A 125 17.73 -16.31 -3.28
CA PHE A 125 16.97 -16.47 -2.04
C PHE A 125 17.21 -17.87 -1.46
N ASN A 126 17.53 -17.94 -0.18
CA ASN A 126 17.59 -19.19 0.56
C ASN A 126 16.19 -19.54 1.06
N LEU A 127 15.64 -20.66 0.56
CA LEU A 127 14.29 -21.11 0.93
C LEU A 127 14.30 -22.25 1.98
N THR A 128 15.48 -22.61 2.50
CA THR A 128 15.67 -23.71 3.45
C THR A 128 16.27 -23.24 4.77
N GLY A 129 16.31 -24.11 5.79
CA GLY A 129 16.97 -23.80 7.06
C GLY A 129 16.14 -22.99 8.06
N HIS A 130 14.85 -22.80 7.85
CA HIS A 130 13.95 -22.13 8.78
C HIS A 130 12.98 -23.12 9.46
N SER A 131 12.31 -22.69 10.54
CA SER A 131 11.47 -23.56 11.38
C SER A 131 10.24 -24.15 10.69
N GLN A 132 9.76 -23.52 9.62
CA GLN A 132 8.59 -23.96 8.83
C GLN A 132 9.00 -24.55 7.47
N GLU A 133 10.21 -25.06 7.37
CA GLU A 133 10.72 -25.66 6.15
C GLU A 133 9.87 -26.85 5.70
N SER A 134 9.48 -26.88 4.42
CA SER A 134 8.74 -27.96 3.79
C SER A 134 9.60 -28.72 2.76
N ILE A 135 9.21 -29.95 2.42
CA ILE A 135 9.84 -30.69 1.34
C ILE A 135 9.72 -29.90 0.00
N SER A 136 8.61 -29.19 -0.18
CA SER A 136 8.35 -28.39 -1.36
C SER A 136 9.36 -27.24 -1.51
N THR A 137 9.69 -26.54 -0.44
CA THR A 137 10.70 -25.46 -0.46
C THR A 137 12.10 -26.00 -0.71
N ARG A 138 12.43 -27.17 -0.17
CA ARG A 138 13.71 -27.87 -0.45
C ARG A 138 13.86 -28.24 -1.92
N VAL A 139 12.82 -28.83 -2.49
CA VAL A 139 12.81 -29.19 -3.91
C VAL A 139 12.94 -27.95 -4.79
N MET A 140 12.24 -26.88 -4.46
CA MET A 140 12.32 -25.61 -5.18
C MET A 140 13.73 -25.00 -5.07
N ASP A 141 14.32 -24.96 -3.90
CA ASP A 141 15.66 -24.40 -3.66
C ASP A 141 16.75 -25.15 -4.42
N LEU A 142 16.57 -26.47 -4.57
CA LEU A 142 17.55 -27.34 -5.23
C LEU A 142 17.41 -27.34 -6.77
N PHE A 143 16.19 -27.43 -7.30
CA PHE A 143 15.94 -27.63 -8.73
C PHE A 143 15.50 -26.36 -9.47
N SER A 144 14.92 -25.39 -8.77
CA SER A 144 14.39 -24.16 -9.34
C SER A 144 14.71 -22.97 -8.43
N PRO A 145 16.00 -22.68 -8.19
CA PRO A 145 16.38 -21.58 -7.30
C PRO A 145 15.87 -20.24 -7.82
N ILE A 146 15.46 -19.38 -6.91
CA ILE A 146 14.97 -18.03 -7.20
C ILE A 146 16.04 -17.03 -6.79
N GLY A 147 16.49 -16.20 -7.73
CA GLY A 147 17.47 -15.13 -7.46
C GLY A 147 16.81 -13.78 -7.21
N LYS A 148 17.51 -12.89 -6.51
CA LYS A 148 17.10 -11.49 -6.34
C LYS A 148 17.07 -10.80 -7.70
N GLY A 149 15.90 -10.20 -8.05
CA GLY A 149 15.66 -9.62 -9.37
C GLY A 149 15.12 -10.59 -10.43
N GLN A 150 14.95 -11.88 -10.09
CA GLN A 150 14.40 -12.89 -11.02
C GLN A 150 12.87 -12.86 -11.04
N ARG A 151 12.31 -13.21 -12.20
CA ARG A 151 10.88 -13.51 -12.35
C ARG A 151 10.68 -15.01 -12.35
N GLY A 152 9.92 -15.53 -11.39
CA GLY A 152 9.53 -16.93 -11.30
C GLY A 152 8.04 -17.10 -11.62
N MET A 153 7.66 -18.23 -12.20
CA MET A 153 6.27 -18.59 -12.47
C MET A 153 5.97 -19.98 -11.91
N ILE A 154 4.96 -20.08 -11.06
CA ILE A 154 4.41 -21.34 -10.56
C ILE A 154 3.22 -21.71 -11.43
N VAL A 155 3.36 -22.78 -12.21
CA VAL A 155 2.29 -23.30 -13.06
C VAL A 155 1.73 -24.56 -12.43
N ALA A 156 0.42 -24.55 -12.14
CA ALA A 156 -0.25 -25.68 -11.49
C ALA A 156 -1.72 -25.74 -11.91
N GLN A 157 -2.27 -26.96 -11.92
CA GLN A 157 -3.70 -27.15 -12.10
C GLN A 157 -4.50 -26.55 -10.91
N PRO A 158 -5.77 -26.21 -11.09
CA PRO A 158 -6.62 -25.80 -9.98
C PRO A 158 -6.64 -26.84 -8.84
N LYS A 159 -6.62 -26.38 -7.58
CA LYS A 159 -6.68 -27.22 -6.38
C LYS A 159 -5.47 -28.17 -6.13
N THR A 160 -4.33 -27.91 -6.74
CA THR A 160 -3.10 -28.71 -6.54
C THR A 160 -2.13 -28.14 -5.49
N GLY A 161 -2.54 -27.11 -4.72
CA GLY A 161 -1.73 -26.56 -3.65
C GLY A 161 -0.84 -25.39 -4.05
N LYS A 162 -1.10 -24.69 -5.17
CA LYS A 162 -0.35 -23.52 -5.61
C LYS A 162 -0.24 -22.45 -4.52
N THR A 163 -1.36 -22.09 -3.88
CA THR A 163 -1.39 -21.08 -2.80
C THR A 163 -0.63 -21.52 -1.57
N VAL A 164 -0.63 -22.83 -1.25
CA VAL A 164 0.16 -23.38 -0.13
C VAL A 164 1.65 -23.22 -0.42
N LEU A 165 2.08 -23.58 -1.63
CA LEU A 165 3.48 -23.41 -2.04
C LEU A 165 3.89 -21.91 -2.02
N LEU A 166 2.99 -21.02 -2.43
CA LEU A 166 3.24 -19.58 -2.39
C LEU A 166 3.43 -19.07 -0.94
N LYS A 167 2.62 -19.58 0.01
CA LYS A 167 2.79 -19.30 1.45
C LYS A 167 4.11 -19.82 1.98
N ASP A 168 4.49 -21.05 1.63
CA ASP A 168 5.75 -21.64 2.05
C ASP A 168 6.94 -20.81 1.56
N VAL A 169 6.92 -20.37 0.31
CA VAL A 169 7.96 -19.49 -0.26
C VAL A 169 7.98 -18.12 0.44
N ALA A 170 6.80 -17.53 0.67
CA ALA A 170 6.69 -16.26 1.39
C ALA A 170 7.28 -16.33 2.79
N ASN A 171 6.94 -17.37 3.55
CA ASN A 171 7.45 -17.58 4.90
C ASN A 171 8.96 -17.87 4.93
N ALA A 172 9.47 -18.61 3.93
CA ALA A 172 10.89 -18.86 3.79
C ALA A 172 11.67 -17.57 3.55
N ILE A 173 11.18 -16.70 2.63
CA ILE A 173 11.80 -15.40 2.36
C ILE A 173 11.71 -14.50 3.60
N ALA A 174 10.55 -14.41 4.25
CA ALA A 174 10.38 -13.58 5.44
C ALA A 174 11.27 -14.01 6.62
N ALA A 175 11.58 -15.31 6.73
CA ALA A 175 12.43 -15.87 7.79
C ALA A 175 13.93 -15.68 7.51
N ASN A 176 14.36 -15.94 6.27
CA ASN A 176 15.77 -15.97 5.89
C ASN A 176 16.29 -14.64 5.36
N HIS A 177 15.39 -13.77 4.84
CA HIS A 177 15.72 -12.49 4.22
C HIS A 177 14.86 -11.35 4.82
N PRO A 178 15.06 -11.00 6.10
CA PRO A 178 14.29 -9.95 6.77
C PRO A 178 14.53 -8.56 6.18
N GLU A 179 15.61 -8.37 5.41
CA GLU A 179 15.91 -7.14 4.68
C GLU A 179 15.00 -6.93 3.47
N THR A 180 14.39 -8.01 2.96
CA THR A 180 13.54 -7.95 1.76
C THR A 180 12.14 -7.48 2.12
N TYR A 181 11.67 -6.43 1.44
CA TYR A 181 10.30 -5.99 1.54
C TYR A 181 9.37 -6.93 0.77
N LEU A 182 8.60 -7.73 1.49
CA LEU A 182 7.75 -8.76 0.92
C LEU A 182 6.31 -8.26 0.78
N MET A 183 5.79 -8.26 -0.45
CA MET A 183 4.41 -7.93 -0.78
C MET A 183 3.71 -9.14 -1.40
N VAL A 184 2.47 -9.38 -0.99
CA VAL A 184 1.59 -10.40 -1.58
C VAL A 184 0.41 -9.67 -2.22
N LEU A 185 0.26 -9.82 -3.53
CA LEU A 185 -0.81 -9.23 -4.30
C LEU A 185 -1.80 -10.32 -4.73
N LEU A 186 -3.01 -10.25 -4.18
CA LEU A 186 -4.10 -11.17 -4.46
C LEU A 186 -5.14 -10.50 -5.36
N ILE A 187 -5.35 -11.05 -6.56
CA ILE A 187 -6.29 -10.50 -7.54
C ILE A 187 -7.41 -11.51 -7.81
N ASP A 188 -8.65 -11.04 -7.65
CA ASP A 188 -9.86 -11.84 -7.88
C ASP A 188 -9.91 -13.10 -6.99
N GLU A 189 -9.35 -12.98 -5.76
CA GLU A 189 -9.39 -14.05 -4.75
C GLU A 189 -10.56 -13.86 -3.78
N ARG A 190 -10.89 -14.91 -3.03
CA ARG A 190 -11.99 -14.89 -2.06
C ARG A 190 -11.55 -14.21 -0.77
N PRO A 191 -12.45 -13.50 -0.06
CA PRO A 191 -12.11 -12.84 1.22
C PRO A 191 -11.53 -13.80 2.27
N GLU A 192 -11.98 -15.07 2.29
CA GLU A 192 -11.46 -16.10 3.21
C GLU A 192 -9.98 -16.42 2.92
N GLU A 193 -9.61 -16.49 1.64
CA GLU A 193 -8.24 -16.76 1.19
C GLU A 193 -7.33 -15.56 1.50
N VAL A 194 -7.85 -14.35 1.37
CA VAL A 194 -7.13 -13.12 1.76
C VAL A 194 -6.84 -13.11 3.26
N THR A 195 -7.85 -13.38 4.09
CA THR A 195 -7.71 -13.43 5.55
C THR A 195 -6.75 -14.53 5.98
N ASP A 196 -6.80 -15.69 5.34
CA ASP A 196 -5.91 -16.80 5.60
C ASP A 196 -4.45 -16.47 5.23
N MET A 197 -4.23 -15.78 4.10
CA MET A 197 -2.90 -15.29 3.72
C MET A 197 -2.36 -14.28 4.73
N GLN A 198 -3.17 -13.28 5.14
CA GLN A 198 -2.78 -12.26 6.13
C GLN A 198 -2.37 -12.87 7.48
N ARG A 199 -3.02 -13.96 7.90
CA ARG A 199 -2.70 -14.65 9.15
C ARG A 199 -1.51 -15.59 9.04
N SER A 200 -1.27 -16.14 7.85
CA SER A 200 -0.28 -17.19 7.62
C SER A 200 1.09 -16.68 7.21
N VAL A 201 1.17 -15.46 6.68
CA VAL A 201 2.39 -14.91 6.07
C VAL A 201 2.76 -13.59 6.74
N LYS A 202 4.04 -13.43 7.08
CA LYS A 202 4.57 -12.16 7.59
C LYS A 202 5.00 -11.26 6.41
N ALA A 203 4.01 -10.70 5.72
CA ALA A 203 4.21 -9.83 4.58
C ALA A 203 3.09 -8.80 4.52
N GLU A 204 3.27 -7.77 3.70
CA GLU A 204 2.19 -6.86 3.35
C GLU A 204 1.25 -7.54 2.35
N VAL A 205 0.00 -7.79 2.75
CA VAL A 205 -1.00 -8.45 1.88
C VAL A 205 -1.95 -7.41 1.33
N ILE A 206 -1.94 -7.26 0.01
CA ILE A 206 -2.81 -6.36 -0.74
C ILE A 206 -3.75 -7.20 -1.58
N ALA A 207 -5.04 -6.94 -1.49
CA ALA A 207 -6.03 -7.73 -2.17
C ALA A 207 -7.05 -6.88 -2.94
N SER A 208 -7.54 -7.44 -4.04
CA SER A 208 -8.76 -7.01 -4.70
C SER A 208 -9.61 -8.24 -4.93
N THR A 209 -10.75 -8.31 -4.23
CA THR A 209 -11.59 -9.50 -4.14
C THR A 209 -12.44 -9.71 -5.39
N PHE A 210 -13.00 -10.90 -5.55
CA PHE A 210 -13.72 -11.33 -6.78
C PHE A 210 -14.99 -10.52 -7.08
N ASP A 211 -15.55 -9.85 -6.11
CA ASP A 211 -16.76 -9.01 -6.20
C ASP A 211 -16.46 -7.59 -6.71
N GLU A 212 -15.19 -7.25 -6.88
CA GLU A 212 -14.76 -5.94 -7.36
C GLU A 212 -14.69 -5.89 -8.91
N PRO A 213 -14.91 -4.70 -9.50
CA PRO A 213 -14.80 -4.53 -10.95
C PRO A 213 -13.35 -4.64 -11.44
N ALA A 214 -13.16 -5.02 -12.71
CA ALA A 214 -11.86 -5.22 -13.34
C ALA A 214 -10.92 -3.99 -13.24
N ASP A 215 -11.47 -2.79 -13.40
CA ASP A 215 -10.69 -1.53 -13.27
C ASP A 215 -10.04 -1.38 -11.90
N ARG A 216 -10.69 -1.90 -10.85
CA ARG A 216 -10.17 -1.88 -9.49
C ARG A 216 -8.98 -2.82 -9.33
N HIS A 217 -9.04 -4.01 -9.92
CA HIS A 217 -7.90 -4.94 -9.97
C HIS A 217 -6.68 -4.31 -10.64
N VAL A 218 -6.89 -3.64 -11.77
CA VAL A 218 -5.83 -2.93 -12.50
C VAL A 218 -5.27 -1.78 -11.66
N LYS A 219 -6.13 -0.99 -11.01
CA LYS A 219 -5.71 0.14 -10.18
C LYS A 219 -4.84 -0.32 -9.01
N VAL A 220 -5.26 -1.35 -8.28
CA VAL A 220 -4.50 -1.91 -7.16
C VAL A 220 -3.15 -2.46 -7.62
N ALA A 221 -3.13 -3.21 -8.73
CA ALA A 221 -1.89 -3.74 -9.29
C ALA A 221 -0.90 -2.62 -9.69
N ASN A 222 -1.41 -1.54 -10.29
CA ASN A 222 -0.59 -0.39 -10.67
C ASN A 222 0.00 0.34 -9.45
N ILE A 223 -0.78 0.54 -8.38
CA ILE A 223 -0.28 1.17 -7.15
C ILE A 223 0.82 0.31 -6.52
N VAL A 224 0.64 -1.01 -6.44
CA VAL A 224 1.66 -1.93 -5.94
C VAL A 224 2.93 -1.87 -6.77
N LEU A 225 2.80 -1.86 -8.10
CA LEU A 225 3.94 -1.71 -9.01
C LEU A 225 4.69 -0.39 -8.78
N GLN A 226 3.97 0.73 -8.66
CA GLN A 226 4.58 2.03 -8.40
C GLN A 226 5.28 2.04 -7.04
N LYS A 227 4.66 1.51 -5.99
CA LYS A 227 5.26 1.37 -4.67
C LYS A 227 6.57 0.56 -4.73
N ALA A 228 6.55 -0.59 -5.40
CA ALA A 228 7.74 -1.42 -5.57
C ALA A 228 8.87 -0.67 -6.27
N LYS A 229 8.58 0.04 -7.36
CA LYS A 229 9.57 0.87 -8.06
C LYS A 229 10.20 1.92 -7.14
N ARG A 230 9.38 2.61 -6.34
CA ARG A 230 9.87 3.65 -5.40
C ARG A 230 10.76 3.06 -4.31
N LEU A 231 10.41 1.89 -3.77
CA LEU A 231 11.23 1.19 -2.79
C LEU A 231 12.59 0.77 -3.37
N VAL A 232 12.60 0.23 -4.60
CA VAL A 232 13.86 -0.14 -5.29
C VAL A 232 14.73 1.09 -5.56
N GLU A 233 14.16 2.24 -5.95
CA GLU A 233 14.90 3.51 -6.11
C GLU A 233 15.59 3.95 -4.82
N CYS A 234 15.06 3.55 -3.66
CA CYS A 234 15.63 3.83 -2.34
C CYS A 234 16.60 2.75 -1.85
N GLY A 235 16.93 1.76 -2.69
CA GLY A 235 17.87 0.68 -2.37
C GLY A 235 17.31 -0.40 -1.47
N HIS A 236 16.00 -0.64 -1.50
CA HIS A 236 15.37 -1.77 -0.83
C HIS A 236 15.23 -2.96 -1.77
N ASP A 237 15.50 -4.15 -1.25
CA ASP A 237 15.16 -5.40 -1.94
C ASP A 237 13.64 -5.62 -1.83
N VAL A 238 12.98 -5.83 -2.97
CA VAL A 238 11.53 -6.02 -3.01
C VAL A 238 11.18 -7.35 -3.67
N CYS A 239 10.33 -8.13 -3.01
CA CYS A 239 9.76 -9.35 -3.56
C CYS A 239 8.24 -9.23 -3.63
N ILE A 240 7.67 -9.46 -4.81
CA ILE A 240 6.21 -9.44 -5.03
C ILE A 240 5.75 -10.85 -5.37
N LEU A 241 4.85 -11.39 -4.57
CA LEU A 241 4.16 -12.65 -4.84
C LEU A 241 2.77 -12.34 -5.39
N LEU A 242 2.48 -12.74 -6.62
CA LEU A 242 1.22 -12.46 -7.32
C LEU A 242 0.38 -13.74 -7.46
N ASP A 243 -0.80 -13.75 -6.88
CA ASP A 243 -1.83 -14.77 -7.09
C ASP A 243 -3.12 -14.12 -7.59
N SER A 244 -3.55 -14.18 -8.85
CA SER A 244 -2.82 -14.84 -9.92
C SER A 244 -2.70 -13.94 -11.16
N ILE A 245 -1.60 -14.11 -11.89
CA ILE A 245 -1.35 -13.35 -13.13
C ILE A 245 -2.44 -13.59 -14.20
N THR A 246 -3.03 -14.78 -14.27
CA THR A 246 -4.10 -15.10 -15.22
C THR A 246 -5.33 -14.24 -15.00
N ARG A 247 -5.70 -14.00 -13.75
CA ARG A 247 -6.86 -13.16 -13.39
C ARG A 247 -6.56 -11.70 -13.64
N LEU A 248 -5.35 -11.25 -13.32
CA LEU A 248 -4.91 -9.89 -13.64
C LEU A 248 -4.92 -9.64 -15.15
N ALA A 249 -4.43 -10.59 -15.96
CA ALA A 249 -4.45 -10.46 -17.42
C ALA A 249 -5.88 -10.34 -17.98
N ARG A 250 -6.86 -11.02 -17.40
CA ARG A 250 -8.28 -10.84 -17.77
C ARG A 250 -8.81 -9.46 -17.44
N ALA A 251 -8.34 -8.84 -16.36
CA ALA A 251 -8.78 -7.51 -15.97
C ALA A 251 -8.24 -6.41 -16.89
N TYR A 252 -7.14 -6.68 -17.62
CA TYR A 252 -6.57 -5.76 -18.62
C TYR A 252 -7.22 -5.88 -20.01
N ASN A 253 -7.94 -6.96 -20.29
CA ASN A 253 -8.65 -7.20 -21.56
C ASN A 253 -10.10 -6.72 -21.50
#